data_882789f796f15dc381c75d24ea93376f
#
_entry.id   882789f796f15dc381c75d24ea93376f
#
_cell.length_a   1.000
_cell.length_b   1.000
_cell.length_c   1.000
_cell.angle_alpha   90.00
_cell.angle_beta   90.00
_cell.angle_gamma   90.00
#
_symmetry.space_group_name_H-M   'P 1'
#
loop_
_entity.id
_entity.type
_entity.pdbx_description
1 polymer ?
#
loop_
_entity_poly.entity_id
_entity_poly.type
_entity_poly.pdbx_seq_one_letter_code
_entity_poly.pdbx_strand_id
1 'polypeptide(L)'
;MQVKGRVLSALLLTALCALGLTASAQAKLTGEFTKFANCPYTNATAIKCVTSITNSGEVVLGSKKVPIVNPVTLQGAYGTPVEEKEGAEFYPFIAATNGVTLSKTPQPVPGGLGGIVNCKAISEPFLRFSCELTFENGITGLNSTLELAKPASAIRISENNLAGEIGTALQMPIKVHLENPFLGSSCYVGSSTNPIIWNLTAGTTSPPPPNTPITGSGGEGELLEGARILKLNNNKLVDNAWAAPGVSGCGGFLVELLLNPIINSASGLPAAAGRNTAILKNTIYQASAFAVNKNNEANP
;
A
#
# COMPACT_ATOMS: atom_id res chain seq x y z
N MET A 1 -10.76 -82.37 -31.67
CA MET A 1 -9.75 -82.28 -30.64
C MET A 1 -10.03 -81.05 -29.80
N GLN A 2 -10.64 -81.33 -28.63
CA GLN A 2 -11.12 -80.24 -27.71
C GLN A 2 -10.01 -79.74 -26.84
N VAL A 3 -9.92 -78.39 -26.64
CA VAL A 3 -9.19 -77.84 -25.52
C VAL A 3 -10.14 -76.83 -24.83
N LYS A 4 -10.49 -77.21 -23.62
CA LYS A 4 -11.27 -76.41 -22.69
C LYS A 4 -10.41 -75.23 -22.09
N GLY A 5 -10.83 -74.01 -22.31
CA GLY A 5 -10.29 -72.85 -21.61
C GLY A 5 -11.14 -72.52 -20.38
N ARG A 6 -10.50 -72.49 -19.20
CA ARG A 6 -11.13 -72.16 -17.93
C ARG A 6 -11.20 -70.61 -17.81
N VAL A 7 -12.43 -70.17 -17.54
CA VAL A 7 -12.68 -68.76 -17.16
C VAL A 7 -12.31 -68.60 -15.69
N LEU A 8 -11.32 -67.80 -15.39
CA LEU A 8 -11.01 -67.32 -14.03
C LEU A 8 -11.75 -65.99 -13.82
N SER A 9 -12.77 -66.02 -12.99
CA SER A 9 -13.42 -64.79 -12.49
C SER A 9 -12.55 -64.15 -11.43
N ALA A 10 -11.93 -63.03 -11.75
CA ALA A 10 -11.27 -62.17 -10.77
C ALA A 10 -12.28 -61.18 -10.19
N LEU A 11 -12.69 -61.39 -8.94
CA LEU A 11 -13.40 -60.42 -8.13
C LEU A 11 -12.45 -59.30 -7.76
N LEU A 12 -12.59 -58.15 -8.40
CA LEU A 12 -11.98 -56.89 -7.91
C LEU A 12 -12.82 -56.33 -6.77
N LEU A 13 -12.35 -56.50 -5.54
CA LEU A 13 -12.82 -55.71 -4.40
C LEU A 13 -12.31 -54.27 -4.56
N THR A 14 -13.14 -53.37 -5.03
CA THR A 14 -12.91 -51.93 -4.96
C THR A 14 -13.20 -51.47 -3.53
N ALA A 15 -12.16 -51.38 -2.70
CA ALA A 15 -12.22 -50.68 -1.43
C ALA A 15 -12.34 -49.17 -1.73
N LEU A 16 -13.54 -48.62 -1.66
CA LEU A 16 -13.79 -47.16 -1.66
C LEU A 16 -13.24 -46.63 -0.35
N CYS A 17 -12.00 -46.16 -0.36
CA CYS A 17 -11.50 -45.23 0.69
C CYS A 17 -12.27 -43.93 0.55
N ALA A 18 -13.36 -43.80 1.29
CA ALA A 18 -13.97 -42.50 1.58
C ALA A 18 -12.98 -41.68 2.39
N LEU A 19 -12.08 -41.00 1.70
CA LEU A 19 -11.33 -39.87 2.28
C LEU A 19 -12.38 -38.80 2.63
N GLY A 20 -12.84 -38.85 3.87
CA GLY A 20 -13.59 -37.76 4.46
C GLY A 20 -12.73 -36.49 4.37
N LEU A 21 -12.97 -35.69 3.35
CA LEU A 21 -12.58 -34.28 3.35
C LEU A 21 -13.37 -33.64 4.48
N THR A 22 -12.81 -33.67 5.67
CA THR A 22 -13.20 -32.73 6.73
C THR A 22 -12.85 -31.37 6.17
N ALA A 23 -13.80 -30.73 5.49
CA ALA A 23 -13.73 -29.28 5.30
C ALA A 23 -13.61 -28.71 6.70
N SER A 24 -12.40 -28.31 7.09
CA SER A 24 -12.22 -27.51 8.29
C SER A 24 -13.12 -26.30 8.06
N ALA A 25 -14.19 -26.20 8.84
CA ALA A 25 -15.02 -25.01 8.85
C ALA A 25 -14.06 -23.84 9.09
N GLN A 26 -13.87 -23.02 8.07
CA GLN A 26 -12.96 -21.91 8.15
C GLN A 26 -13.68 -20.91 9.07
N ALA A 27 -13.22 -20.83 10.30
CA ALA A 27 -13.76 -19.93 11.29
C ALA A 27 -13.88 -18.53 10.69
N LYS A 28 -15.02 -17.87 10.84
CA LYS A 28 -15.37 -16.64 10.11
C LYS A 28 -15.56 -15.50 11.08
N LEU A 29 -14.79 -14.45 10.90
CA LEU A 29 -15.00 -13.19 11.62
C LEU A 29 -16.40 -12.63 11.29
N THR A 30 -17.08 -12.08 12.31
CA THR A 30 -18.43 -11.51 12.19
C THR A 30 -18.46 -10.06 12.66
N GLY A 31 -19.52 -9.33 12.29
CA GLY A 31 -19.67 -7.92 12.63
C GLY A 31 -18.50 -7.06 12.11
N GLU A 32 -18.13 -6.07 12.89
CA GLU A 32 -17.00 -5.18 12.54
C GLU A 32 -15.63 -5.87 12.62
N PHE A 33 -15.55 -7.07 13.24
CA PHE A 33 -14.32 -7.86 13.22
C PHE A 33 -13.93 -8.33 11.81
N THR A 34 -14.85 -8.36 10.85
CA THR A 34 -14.56 -8.64 9.42
C THR A 34 -13.52 -7.70 8.82
N LYS A 35 -13.35 -6.49 9.39
CA LYS A 35 -12.29 -5.55 9.00
C LYS A 35 -10.88 -6.10 9.22
N PHE A 36 -10.73 -7.10 10.08
CA PHE A 36 -9.46 -7.72 10.43
C PHE A 36 -9.25 -9.09 9.77
N ALA A 37 -9.98 -9.40 8.69
CA ALA A 37 -9.90 -10.70 8.01
C ALA A 37 -8.48 -11.11 7.59
N ASN A 38 -7.62 -10.13 7.31
CA ASN A 38 -6.23 -10.35 6.90
C ASN A 38 -5.22 -10.04 8.02
N CYS A 39 -5.69 -9.80 9.25
CA CYS A 39 -4.78 -9.63 10.39
C CYS A 39 -4.16 -10.97 10.78
N PRO A 40 -2.85 -11.05 11.02
CA PRO A 40 -2.17 -12.24 11.51
C PRO A 40 -2.40 -12.46 13.03
N TYR A 41 -3.67 -12.47 13.49
CA TYR A 41 -4.05 -12.53 14.90
C TYR A 41 -3.64 -13.82 15.61
N THR A 42 -3.31 -14.87 14.86
CA THR A 42 -2.75 -16.12 15.41
C THR A 42 -1.24 -16.09 15.57
N ASN A 43 -0.58 -15.05 15.08
CA ASN A 43 0.86 -14.87 15.27
C ASN A 43 1.14 -14.51 16.74
N ALA A 44 2.02 -15.28 17.40
CA ALA A 44 2.34 -15.12 18.81
C ALA A 44 2.91 -13.74 19.17
N THR A 45 3.48 -13.01 18.22
CA THR A 45 4.02 -11.66 18.44
C THR A 45 3.01 -10.55 18.12
N ALA A 46 1.86 -10.87 17.55
CA ALA A 46 0.83 -9.90 17.24
C ALA A 46 0.06 -9.49 18.50
N ILE A 47 0.10 -8.22 18.86
CA ILE A 47 -0.64 -7.65 20.01
C ILE A 47 -1.92 -6.99 19.52
N LYS A 48 -1.85 -6.19 18.47
CA LYS A 48 -2.99 -5.49 17.90
C LYS A 48 -3.11 -5.69 16.39
N CYS A 49 -4.33 -5.91 15.94
CA CYS A 49 -4.75 -5.84 14.55
C CYS A 49 -5.06 -4.40 14.19
N VAL A 50 -4.69 -4.01 12.97
CA VAL A 50 -5.00 -2.69 12.43
C VAL A 50 -5.44 -2.78 10.97
N THR A 51 -6.45 -2.00 10.63
CA THR A 51 -6.88 -1.74 9.26
C THR A 51 -7.13 -0.25 9.11
N SER A 52 -6.29 0.41 8.35
CA SER A 52 -6.41 1.84 8.01
C SER A 52 -6.83 1.98 6.55
N ILE A 53 -7.96 2.62 6.32
CA ILE A 53 -8.52 2.86 4.99
C ILE A 53 -8.40 4.35 4.68
N THR A 54 -7.51 4.71 3.77
CA THR A 54 -7.40 6.06 3.23
C THR A 54 -8.50 6.25 2.20
N ASN A 55 -9.54 7.01 2.56
CA ASN A 55 -10.72 7.21 1.71
C ASN A 55 -10.57 8.38 0.74
N SER A 56 -9.73 9.36 1.09
CA SER A 56 -9.46 10.54 0.28
C SER A 56 -8.18 11.23 0.74
N GLY A 57 -7.77 12.24 0.00
CA GLY A 57 -6.56 13.00 0.26
C GLY A 57 -5.83 13.33 -1.02
N GLU A 58 -4.56 13.62 -0.92
CA GLU A 58 -3.72 13.94 -2.07
C GLU A 58 -2.25 13.65 -1.80
N VAL A 59 -1.54 13.34 -2.86
CA VAL A 59 -0.08 13.26 -2.86
C VAL A 59 0.47 14.24 -3.90
N VAL A 60 1.32 15.15 -3.47
CA VAL A 60 2.11 16.00 -4.35
C VAL A 60 3.51 15.40 -4.44
N LEU A 61 3.91 15.02 -5.64
CA LEU A 61 5.20 14.42 -5.94
C LEU A 61 5.91 15.31 -6.98
N GLY A 62 6.91 16.05 -6.56
CA GLY A 62 7.52 17.09 -7.39
C GLY A 62 6.51 18.15 -7.80
N SER A 63 6.22 18.24 -9.11
CA SER A 63 5.23 19.16 -9.67
C SER A 63 3.84 18.54 -9.88
N LYS A 64 3.67 17.25 -9.59
CA LYS A 64 2.42 16.52 -9.87
C LYS A 64 1.60 16.32 -8.61
N LYS A 65 0.33 16.67 -8.71
CA LYS A 65 -0.67 16.50 -7.65
C LYS A 65 -1.63 15.38 -8.05
N VAL A 66 -1.67 14.32 -7.25
CA VAL A 66 -2.53 13.15 -7.46
C VAL A 66 -3.53 13.05 -6.32
N PRO A 67 -4.82 13.22 -6.58
CA PRO A 67 -5.84 12.99 -5.58
C PRO A 67 -5.99 11.49 -5.29
N ILE A 68 -6.30 11.15 -4.05
CA ILE A 68 -6.71 9.79 -3.67
C ILE A 68 -8.21 9.70 -3.88
N VAL A 69 -8.62 9.00 -4.93
CA VAL A 69 -10.03 8.81 -5.32
C VAL A 69 -10.50 7.38 -5.13
N ASN A 70 -9.58 6.43 -5.18
CA ASN A 70 -9.83 5.02 -4.89
C ASN A 70 -9.24 4.69 -3.51
N PRO A 71 -10.01 4.03 -2.61
CA PRO A 71 -9.52 3.73 -1.26
C PRO A 71 -8.22 2.91 -1.25
N VAL A 72 -7.26 3.34 -0.41
CA VAL A 72 -6.01 2.63 -0.17
C VAL A 72 -6.03 2.06 1.24
N THR A 73 -5.77 0.76 1.37
CA THR A 73 -5.82 0.06 2.66
C THR A 73 -4.43 -0.37 3.11
N LEU A 74 -4.07 0.01 4.34
CA LEU A 74 -2.95 -0.54 5.09
C LEU A 74 -3.54 -1.49 6.15
N GLN A 75 -3.13 -2.76 6.14
CA GLN A 75 -3.68 -3.78 7.03
C GLN A 75 -2.63 -4.77 7.52
N GLY A 76 -2.86 -5.32 8.69
CA GLY A 76 -1.97 -6.30 9.32
C GLY A 76 -2.06 -6.23 10.84
N ALA A 77 -0.94 -6.42 11.50
CA ALA A 77 -0.82 -6.31 12.96
C ALA A 77 0.46 -5.58 13.35
N TYR A 78 0.60 -5.27 14.61
CA TYR A 78 1.87 -4.87 15.21
C TYR A 78 2.02 -5.52 16.59
N GLY A 79 3.28 -5.70 16.97
CA GLY A 79 3.67 -6.43 18.17
C GLY A 79 4.10 -5.49 19.30
N THR A 80 5.08 -5.95 20.10
CA THR A 80 5.71 -5.15 21.15
C THR A 80 6.60 -4.05 20.55
N PRO A 81 6.75 -2.90 21.22
CA PRO A 81 7.67 -1.87 20.77
C PRO A 81 9.11 -2.40 20.75
N VAL A 82 9.86 -2.01 19.75
CA VAL A 82 11.26 -2.43 19.56
C VAL A 82 12.24 -1.28 19.61
N GLU A 83 11.74 -0.07 19.55
CA GLU A 83 12.54 1.15 19.51
C GLU A 83 11.83 2.24 20.29
N GLU A 84 12.60 2.94 21.12
CA GLU A 84 12.20 4.20 21.72
C GLU A 84 13.07 5.31 21.13
N LYS A 85 12.44 6.28 20.48
CA LYS A 85 13.12 7.41 19.89
C LYS A 85 12.41 8.70 20.27
N GLU A 86 13.18 9.66 20.82
CA GLU A 86 12.64 10.95 21.25
C GLU A 86 11.45 10.83 22.23
N GLY A 87 11.46 9.78 23.08
CA GLY A 87 10.38 9.50 24.02
C GLY A 87 9.13 8.84 23.43
N ALA A 88 9.19 8.41 22.16
CA ALA A 88 8.11 7.69 21.50
C ALA A 88 8.47 6.22 21.26
N GLU A 89 7.55 5.34 21.60
CA GLU A 89 7.66 3.91 21.29
C GLU A 89 7.23 3.63 19.85
N PHE A 90 8.03 2.84 19.14
CA PHE A 90 7.73 2.40 17.79
C PHE A 90 7.53 0.88 17.73
N TYR A 91 6.42 0.49 17.15
CA TYR A 91 5.99 -0.89 16.99
C TYR A 91 6.25 -1.36 15.55
N PRO A 92 6.99 -2.47 15.35
CA PRO A 92 7.18 -3.05 14.02
C PRO A 92 5.89 -3.66 13.51
N PHE A 93 5.63 -3.49 12.22
CA PHE A 93 4.45 -4.03 11.57
C PHE A 93 4.62 -5.50 11.22
N ILE A 94 3.55 -6.28 11.34
CA ILE A 94 3.46 -7.68 10.94
C ILE A 94 2.56 -7.74 9.71
N ALA A 95 3.08 -8.36 8.64
CA ALA A 95 2.41 -8.42 7.35
C ALA A 95 1.02 -9.07 7.42
N ALA A 96 0.12 -8.61 6.58
CA ALA A 96 -1.20 -9.23 6.39
C ALA A 96 -1.08 -10.67 5.87
N THR A 97 -2.00 -11.55 6.30
CA THR A 97 -1.97 -12.99 5.96
C THR A 97 -2.17 -13.27 4.48
N ASN A 98 -2.86 -12.38 3.77
CA ASN A 98 -3.07 -12.49 2.31
C ASN A 98 -1.87 -11.96 1.48
N GLY A 99 -0.76 -11.55 2.13
CA GLY A 99 0.40 -10.98 1.46
C GLY A 99 0.23 -9.52 0.98
N VAL A 100 -0.95 -8.92 1.19
CA VAL A 100 -1.26 -7.54 0.75
C VAL A 100 -1.39 -6.64 1.97
N THR A 101 -0.25 -6.19 2.50
CA THR A 101 -0.21 -5.28 3.65
C THR A 101 -0.65 -3.86 3.27
N LEU A 102 -0.17 -3.35 2.13
CA LEU A 102 -0.64 -2.11 1.51
C LEU A 102 -1.32 -2.47 0.19
N SER A 103 -2.58 -2.05 0.03
CA SER A 103 -3.32 -2.32 -1.20
C SER A 103 -2.68 -1.58 -2.38
N LYS A 104 -2.52 -2.32 -3.49
CA LYS A 104 -2.02 -1.75 -4.75
C LYS A 104 -3.18 -1.16 -5.53
N THR A 105 -3.76 -0.09 -5.01
CA THR A 105 -4.93 0.56 -5.60
C THR A 105 -4.49 1.70 -6.51
N PRO A 106 -4.69 1.61 -7.84
CA PRO A 106 -4.30 2.64 -8.78
C PRO A 106 -5.07 3.93 -8.57
N GLN A 107 -4.35 5.06 -8.60
CA GLN A 107 -4.92 6.41 -8.58
C GLN A 107 -4.69 7.05 -9.93
N PRO A 108 -5.73 7.59 -10.60
CA PRO A 108 -5.55 8.27 -11.87
C PRO A 108 -4.75 9.56 -11.68
N VAL A 109 -3.71 9.72 -12.49
CA VAL A 109 -2.88 10.94 -12.49
C VAL A 109 -3.55 11.97 -13.40
N PRO A 110 -3.91 13.15 -12.89
CA PRO A 110 -4.51 14.21 -13.70
C PRO A 110 -3.61 14.60 -14.88
N GLY A 111 -4.21 14.69 -16.06
CA GLY A 111 -3.49 14.98 -17.31
C GLY A 111 -2.81 13.77 -17.96
N GLY A 112 -2.86 12.59 -17.31
CA GLY A 112 -2.28 11.36 -17.86
C GLY A 112 -0.81 11.50 -18.22
N LEU A 113 -0.37 10.80 -19.26
CA LEU A 113 1.01 10.94 -19.79
C LEU A 113 1.25 12.33 -20.41
N GLY A 114 0.26 12.97 -21.02
CA GLY A 114 0.37 14.35 -21.51
C GLY A 114 0.68 15.36 -20.40
N GLY A 115 0.26 15.08 -19.18
CA GLY A 115 0.64 15.86 -18.00
C GLY A 115 2.05 15.59 -17.47
N ILE A 116 2.69 14.49 -17.89
CA ILE A 116 4.03 14.08 -17.42
C ILE A 116 5.07 14.26 -18.53
N VAL A 117 4.69 14.04 -19.79
CA VAL A 117 5.58 14.16 -20.96
C VAL A 117 5.27 15.44 -21.69
N ASN A 118 6.21 16.41 -21.67
CA ASN A 118 6.09 17.63 -22.43
C ASN A 118 6.76 17.46 -23.81
N CYS A 119 6.00 16.98 -24.79
CA CYS A 119 6.48 16.77 -26.14
C CYS A 119 6.99 18.06 -26.80
N LYS A 120 6.43 19.22 -26.43
CA LYS A 120 6.84 20.54 -26.97
C LYS A 120 8.24 20.96 -26.54
N ALA A 121 8.78 20.37 -25.48
CA ALA A 121 10.15 20.60 -25.04
C ALA A 121 11.20 19.84 -25.87
N ILE A 122 10.79 18.92 -26.73
CA ILE A 122 11.67 18.17 -27.62
C ILE A 122 12.01 19.06 -28.84
N SER A 123 13.28 19.39 -29.00
CA SER A 123 13.76 20.26 -30.09
C SER A 123 13.84 19.54 -31.44
N GLU A 124 14.00 18.20 -31.43
CA GLU A 124 14.12 17.39 -32.63
C GLU A 124 12.72 17.12 -33.24
N PRO A 125 12.43 17.55 -34.53
CA PRO A 125 11.06 17.52 -35.08
C PRO A 125 10.45 16.11 -35.16
N PHE A 126 11.24 15.11 -35.55
CA PHE A 126 10.74 13.72 -35.67
C PHE A 126 10.43 13.10 -34.33
N LEU A 127 11.30 13.27 -33.32
CA LEU A 127 11.07 12.80 -31.98
C LEU A 127 9.90 13.52 -31.31
N ARG A 128 9.78 14.83 -31.56
CA ARG A 128 8.63 15.61 -31.09
C ARG A 128 7.33 15.10 -31.70
N PHE A 129 7.27 14.91 -33.02
CA PHE A 129 6.09 14.38 -33.72
C PHE A 129 5.73 12.98 -33.19
N SER A 130 6.72 12.09 -33.02
CA SER A 130 6.50 10.76 -32.45
C SER A 130 5.98 10.82 -31.01
N CYS A 131 6.49 11.73 -30.20
CA CYS A 131 6.03 11.99 -28.85
C CYS A 131 4.57 12.49 -28.84
N GLU A 132 4.25 13.52 -29.65
CA GLU A 132 2.89 14.07 -29.75
C GLU A 132 1.89 13.01 -30.24
N LEU A 133 2.27 12.19 -31.23
CA LEU A 133 1.44 11.10 -31.72
C LEU A 133 1.19 10.04 -30.65
N THR A 134 2.18 9.76 -29.83
CA THR A 134 2.13 8.71 -28.81
C THR A 134 1.44 9.20 -27.53
N PHE A 135 1.73 10.43 -27.08
CA PHE A 135 1.39 10.91 -25.75
C PHE A 135 0.30 12.00 -25.70
N GLU A 136 -0.03 12.68 -26.81
CA GLU A 136 -1.08 13.71 -26.82
C GLU A 136 -2.42 13.22 -27.39
N ASN A 137 -2.48 12.08 -28.08
CA ASN A 137 -3.67 11.59 -28.78
C ASN A 137 -4.59 10.66 -27.93
N GLY A 138 -4.66 10.83 -26.61
CA GLY A 138 -5.78 10.33 -25.82
C GLY A 138 -5.74 8.85 -25.39
N ILE A 139 -4.72 8.06 -25.75
CA ILE A 139 -4.57 6.65 -25.28
C ILE A 139 -3.80 6.59 -23.93
N THR A 140 -3.77 7.67 -23.18
CA THR A 140 -2.67 7.97 -22.26
C THR A 140 -3.10 8.16 -20.82
N GLY A 141 -4.07 7.37 -20.37
CA GLY A 141 -4.33 7.27 -18.94
C GLY A 141 -3.05 6.83 -18.19
N LEU A 142 -2.65 7.60 -17.20
CA LEU A 142 -1.57 7.23 -16.29
C LEU A 142 -2.19 6.98 -14.92
N ASN A 143 -1.83 5.85 -14.36
CA ASN A 143 -2.11 5.55 -12.96
C ASN A 143 -0.83 5.60 -12.14
N SER A 144 -0.98 5.96 -10.88
CA SER A 144 0.08 5.83 -9.88
C SER A 144 -0.39 4.93 -8.76
N THR A 145 0.41 3.94 -8.42
CA THR A 145 0.09 2.96 -7.37
C THR A 145 1.15 3.01 -6.28
N LEU A 146 0.71 3.20 -5.03
CA LEU A 146 1.60 3.12 -3.87
C LEU A 146 1.95 1.67 -3.60
N GLU A 147 3.24 1.38 -3.43
CA GLU A 147 3.74 0.08 -3.02
C GLU A 147 4.73 0.22 -1.88
N LEU A 148 4.81 -0.78 -1.02
CA LEU A 148 5.89 -0.87 -0.04
C LEU A 148 7.22 -1.09 -0.78
N ALA A 149 8.21 -0.28 -0.46
CA ALA A 149 9.57 -0.44 -0.98
C ALA A 149 10.41 -1.44 -0.17
N LYS A 150 9.99 -1.72 1.06
CA LYS A 150 10.63 -2.63 2.02
C LYS A 150 9.59 -3.64 2.53
N PRO A 151 9.99 -4.74 3.14
CA PRO A 151 9.09 -5.65 3.85
C PRO A 151 8.24 -4.90 4.89
N ALA A 152 7.06 -5.43 5.20
CA ALA A 152 6.12 -4.83 6.16
C ALA A 152 6.78 -4.54 7.52
N SER A 153 7.73 -5.34 7.94
CA SER A 153 8.50 -5.14 9.18
C SER A 153 9.33 -3.84 9.22
N ALA A 154 9.48 -3.16 8.09
CA ALA A 154 10.11 -1.84 8.04
C ALA A 154 9.12 -0.68 8.31
N ILE A 155 7.82 -0.96 8.35
CA ILE A 155 6.82 0.01 8.78
C ILE A 155 6.94 0.17 10.30
N ARG A 156 6.82 1.39 10.79
CA ARG A 156 6.84 1.74 12.22
C ARG A 156 5.58 2.52 12.57
N ILE A 157 4.91 2.12 13.61
CA ILE A 157 3.73 2.80 14.16
C ILE A 157 4.07 3.30 15.56
N SER A 158 3.61 4.50 15.89
CA SER A 158 3.61 5.02 17.26
C SER A 158 2.18 5.44 17.65
N GLU A 159 1.56 4.67 18.53
CA GLU A 159 0.22 4.99 19.04
C GLU A 159 0.21 6.25 19.89
N ASN A 160 1.27 6.46 20.68
CA ASN A 160 1.42 7.64 21.52
C ASN A 160 1.48 8.92 20.67
N ASN A 161 2.24 8.89 19.57
CA ASN A 161 2.32 10.02 18.64
C ASN A 161 1.01 10.25 17.89
N LEU A 162 0.31 9.17 17.53
CA LEU A 162 -1.01 9.27 16.89
C LEU A 162 -2.03 9.90 17.83
N ALA A 163 -2.11 9.43 19.07
CA ALA A 163 -3.07 9.90 20.06
C ALA A 163 -2.72 11.30 20.60
N GLY A 164 -1.44 11.59 20.75
CA GLY A 164 -0.95 12.90 21.21
C GLY A 164 -0.88 13.95 20.13
N GLU A 165 -1.14 13.59 18.86
CA GLU A 165 -1.00 14.49 17.70
C GLU A 165 0.38 15.14 17.62
N ILE A 166 1.43 14.37 17.86
CA ILE A 166 2.82 14.81 17.88
C ILE A 166 3.71 13.87 17.06
N GLY A 167 4.88 14.32 16.66
CA GLY A 167 5.92 13.49 16.06
C GLY A 167 5.41 12.57 14.93
N THR A 168 6.19 11.55 14.60
CA THR A 168 5.83 10.55 13.57
C THR A 168 4.90 9.49 14.16
N ALA A 169 3.66 9.42 13.67
CA ALA A 169 2.69 8.38 14.04
C ALA A 169 2.84 7.12 13.18
N LEU A 170 3.18 7.29 11.89
CA LEU A 170 3.38 6.19 10.93
C LEU A 170 4.58 6.48 10.04
N GLN A 171 5.63 5.67 10.16
CA GLN A 171 6.75 5.69 9.20
C GLN A 171 6.57 4.58 8.19
N MET A 172 6.68 4.90 6.90
CA MET A 172 6.45 3.94 5.83
C MET A 172 7.42 4.14 4.67
N PRO A 173 8.31 3.16 4.38
CA PRO A 173 9.14 3.18 3.19
C PRO A 173 8.32 2.73 1.98
N ILE A 174 8.10 3.64 1.04
CA ILE A 174 7.27 3.41 -0.15
C ILE A 174 8.04 3.65 -1.45
N LYS A 175 7.47 3.18 -2.53
CA LYS A 175 7.76 3.54 -3.91
C LYS A 175 6.44 3.77 -4.65
N VAL A 176 6.47 4.51 -5.74
CA VAL A 176 5.30 4.79 -6.57
C VAL A 176 5.49 4.12 -7.92
N HIS A 177 4.62 3.17 -8.26
CA HIS A 177 4.55 2.54 -9.57
C HIS A 177 3.76 3.45 -10.52
N LEU A 178 4.34 3.78 -11.66
CA LEU A 178 3.69 4.53 -12.74
C LEU A 178 3.21 3.54 -13.80
N GLU A 179 1.90 3.40 -13.95
CA GLU A 179 1.28 2.38 -14.77
C GLU A 179 0.69 2.98 -16.04
N ASN A 180 1.30 2.63 -17.16
CA ASN A 180 0.80 2.91 -18.50
C ASN A 180 1.49 1.94 -19.48
N PRO A 181 0.81 1.46 -20.54
CA PRO A 181 1.38 0.54 -21.52
C PRO A 181 2.72 0.97 -22.12
N PHE A 182 2.93 2.28 -22.31
CA PHE A 182 4.18 2.82 -22.88
C PHE A 182 5.33 2.91 -21.86
N LEU A 183 5.02 2.90 -20.56
CA LEU A 183 6.05 2.98 -19.53
C LEU A 183 6.62 1.61 -19.15
N GLY A 184 5.99 0.52 -19.62
CA GLY A 184 6.35 -0.83 -19.20
C GLY A 184 5.94 -1.13 -17.75
N SER A 185 6.32 -2.31 -17.26
CA SER A 185 5.90 -2.80 -15.95
C SER A 185 6.85 -2.44 -14.79
N SER A 186 7.95 -1.71 -15.07
CA SER A 186 9.01 -1.42 -14.11
C SER A 186 9.29 0.07 -13.89
N CYS A 187 8.36 0.95 -14.28
CA CYS A 187 8.50 2.39 -14.12
C CYS A 187 8.13 2.82 -12.69
N TYR A 188 9.12 3.21 -11.90
CA TYR A 188 8.93 3.56 -10.49
C TYR A 188 9.59 4.90 -10.11
N VAL A 189 8.96 5.62 -9.19
CA VAL A 189 9.62 6.63 -8.37
C VAL A 189 10.01 5.98 -7.05
N GLY A 190 11.30 5.92 -6.76
CA GLY A 190 11.82 5.17 -5.63
C GLY A 190 12.01 3.68 -5.93
N SER A 191 12.76 3.02 -5.05
CA SER A 191 13.10 1.60 -5.16
C SER A 191 13.30 0.96 -3.78
N SER A 192 13.59 -0.33 -3.75
CA SER A 192 13.95 -1.00 -2.51
C SER A 192 15.29 -0.50 -1.90
N THR A 193 16.20 0.02 -2.71
CA THR A 193 17.48 0.58 -2.28
C THR A 193 17.44 2.08 -2.03
N ASN A 194 16.52 2.79 -2.68
CA ASN A 194 16.32 4.23 -2.53
C ASN A 194 14.81 4.55 -2.39
N PRO A 195 14.19 4.18 -1.27
CA PRO A 195 12.76 4.38 -1.05
C PRO A 195 12.42 5.84 -0.77
N ILE A 196 11.17 6.21 -1.00
CA ILE A 196 10.56 7.38 -0.39
C ILE A 196 10.23 7.01 1.05
N ILE A 197 10.66 7.81 2.01
CA ILE A 197 10.33 7.60 3.42
C ILE A 197 9.25 8.61 3.81
N TRP A 198 8.06 8.12 4.09
CA TRP A 198 7.01 8.92 4.71
C TRP A 198 7.10 8.84 6.22
N ASN A 199 7.10 10.02 6.88
CA ASN A 199 7.01 10.19 8.32
C ASN A 199 5.69 10.92 8.65
N LEU A 200 4.60 10.19 8.51
CA LEU A 200 3.26 10.72 8.64
C LEU A 200 2.93 11.06 10.10
N THR A 201 2.43 12.25 10.34
CA THR A 201 2.01 12.72 11.66
C THR A 201 0.52 13.08 11.69
N ALA A 202 -0.11 12.91 12.85
CA ALA A 202 -1.42 13.50 13.16
C ALA A 202 -1.29 14.95 13.70
N GLY A 203 -0.08 15.37 14.07
CA GLY A 203 0.22 16.71 14.53
C GLY A 203 0.58 17.68 13.39
N THR A 204 1.37 18.69 13.75
CA THR A 204 1.85 19.70 12.79
C THR A 204 3.23 19.35 12.28
N THR A 205 3.42 19.42 10.97
CA THR A 205 4.70 19.15 10.31
C THR A 205 5.67 20.31 10.47
N SER A 206 6.98 20.01 10.28
CA SER A 206 8.05 21.02 10.26
C SER A 206 8.92 20.82 9.00
N PRO A 207 8.38 21.14 7.81
CA PRO A 207 9.10 20.94 6.56
C PRO A 207 10.18 21.99 6.34
N PRO A 208 11.22 21.67 5.56
CA PRO A 208 12.09 22.68 4.99
C PRO A 208 11.33 23.51 3.93
N PRO A 209 11.78 24.75 3.66
CA PRO A 209 11.23 25.54 2.55
C PRO A 209 11.36 24.82 1.19
N PRO A 210 10.44 25.07 0.23
CA PRO A 210 9.37 26.09 0.24
C PRO A 210 8.07 25.67 0.93
N ASN A 211 7.92 24.40 1.35
CA ASN A 211 6.71 24.00 2.06
C ASN A 211 6.54 24.74 3.37
N THR A 212 5.31 24.97 3.77
CA THR A 212 4.93 25.51 5.08
C THR A 212 4.31 24.41 5.93
N PRO A 213 4.34 24.54 7.27
CA PRO A 213 3.71 23.54 8.16
C PRO A 213 2.24 23.29 7.81
N ILE A 214 1.85 22.01 7.86
CA ILE A 214 0.47 21.55 7.73
C ILE A 214 0.12 20.71 8.95
N THR A 215 -1.17 20.69 9.34
CA THR A 215 -1.62 19.97 10.54
C THR A 215 -2.51 18.80 10.18
N GLY A 216 -2.21 17.65 10.78
CA GLY A 216 -3.00 16.43 10.75
C GLY A 216 -4.16 16.45 11.76
N SER A 217 -4.64 15.28 12.14
CA SER A 217 -5.59 15.02 13.24
C SER A 217 -5.58 13.54 13.60
N GLY A 218 -5.62 13.23 14.88
CA GLY A 218 -5.81 11.86 15.40
C GLY A 218 -7.18 11.29 15.06
N GLY A 219 -8.15 12.18 14.81
CA GLY A 219 -9.53 11.82 14.50
C GLY A 219 -10.38 11.60 15.76
N GLU A 220 -11.62 11.15 15.55
CA GLU A 220 -12.63 10.93 16.60
C GLU A 220 -12.75 9.44 16.90
N GLY A 221 -12.55 9.07 18.17
CA GLY A 221 -12.62 7.69 18.63
C GLY A 221 -14.05 7.23 18.84
N GLU A 222 -14.42 6.08 18.29
CA GLU A 222 -15.66 5.36 18.45
C GLU A 222 -15.38 3.94 18.90
N LEU A 223 -16.03 3.47 19.99
CA LEU A 223 -15.89 2.12 20.48
C LEU A 223 -17.00 1.24 19.93
N LEU A 224 -16.62 0.16 19.24
CA LEU A 224 -17.52 -0.79 18.59
C LEU A 224 -17.42 -2.17 19.26
N GLU A 225 -18.39 -3.04 18.98
CA GLU A 225 -18.41 -4.45 19.43
C GLU A 225 -18.21 -4.60 20.96
N GLY A 226 -18.89 -3.77 21.77
CA GLY A 226 -18.75 -3.78 23.22
C GLY A 226 -17.37 -3.33 23.69
N ALA A 227 -16.84 -2.26 23.08
CA ALA A 227 -15.52 -1.66 23.34
C ALA A 227 -14.31 -2.57 23.01
N ARG A 228 -14.49 -3.58 22.14
CA ARG A 228 -13.41 -4.45 21.67
C ARG A 228 -12.70 -3.94 20.44
N ILE A 229 -13.32 -3.01 19.70
CA ILE A 229 -12.77 -2.36 18.52
C ILE A 229 -12.77 -0.86 18.75
N LEU A 230 -11.61 -0.22 18.56
CA LEU A 230 -11.50 1.23 18.44
C LEU A 230 -11.55 1.60 16.96
N LYS A 231 -12.48 2.45 16.60
CA LYS A 231 -12.56 3.08 15.27
C LYS A 231 -12.20 4.55 15.40
N LEU A 232 -11.24 5.02 14.63
CA LEU A 232 -10.90 6.43 14.51
C LEU A 232 -11.50 6.95 13.20
N ASN A 233 -12.49 7.83 13.31
CA ASN A 233 -13.11 8.52 12.20
C ASN A 233 -12.36 9.83 11.93
N ASN A 234 -12.39 10.31 10.69
CA ASN A 234 -11.81 11.61 10.31
C ASN A 234 -10.31 11.77 10.68
N ASN A 235 -9.59 10.65 10.83
CA ASN A 235 -8.14 10.71 11.02
C ASN A 235 -7.48 11.33 9.77
N LYS A 236 -6.55 12.24 9.99
CA LYS A 236 -5.78 12.89 8.93
C LYS A 236 -4.30 12.81 9.24
N LEU A 237 -3.58 11.99 8.47
CA LEU A 237 -2.13 11.88 8.54
C LEU A 237 -1.49 12.74 7.45
N VAL A 238 -0.45 13.48 7.81
CA VAL A 238 0.22 14.41 6.90
C VAL A 238 1.73 14.28 6.99
N ASP A 239 2.41 14.47 5.85
CA ASP A 239 3.86 14.64 5.75
C ASP A 239 4.17 15.53 4.53
N ASN A 240 4.97 16.56 4.71
CA ASN A 240 5.45 17.43 3.64
C ASN A 240 6.93 17.79 3.78
N ALA A 241 7.68 16.94 4.48
CA ALA A 241 9.12 17.11 4.72
C ALA A 241 10.00 16.07 4.01
N TRP A 242 9.41 15.20 3.16
CA TRP A 242 10.10 14.11 2.50
C TRP A 242 10.68 14.48 1.12
N ALA A 243 11.71 13.75 0.71
CA ALA A 243 12.33 13.85 -0.59
C ALA A 243 11.88 12.67 -1.50
N ALA A 244 11.83 12.91 -2.81
CA ALA A 244 11.53 11.89 -3.80
C ALA A 244 12.71 11.73 -4.77
N PRO A 245 13.17 10.49 -5.04
CA PRO A 245 14.14 10.23 -6.09
C PRO A 245 13.54 10.43 -7.48
N GLY A 246 14.36 10.40 -8.51
CA GLY A 246 13.90 10.35 -9.88
C GLY A 246 13.22 9.02 -10.24
N VAL A 247 12.52 8.99 -11.38
CA VAL A 247 11.99 7.75 -11.94
C VAL A 247 13.10 6.86 -12.46
N SER A 248 12.82 5.56 -12.48
CA SER A 248 13.70 4.53 -13.05
C SER A 248 12.89 3.43 -13.70
N GLY A 249 13.49 2.74 -14.69
CA GLY A 249 12.91 1.57 -15.36
C GLY A 249 11.76 1.88 -16.33
N CYS A 250 11.52 3.14 -16.70
CA CYS A 250 10.43 3.53 -17.59
C CYS A 250 10.75 3.21 -19.04
N GLY A 251 9.88 2.48 -19.73
CA GLY A 251 10.04 2.09 -21.13
C GLY A 251 10.96 0.88 -21.38
N GLY A 252 11.49 0.27 -20.31
CA GLY A 252 12.40 -0.88 -20.40
C GLY A 252 13.82 -0.50 -20.84
N PHE A 253 14.70 -1.51 -20.90
CA PHE A 253 16.16 -1.37 -20.95
C PHE A 253 16.74 -0.40 -22.00
N LEU A 254 16.16 -0.33 -23.20
CA LEU A 254 16.70 0.54 -24.27
C LEU A 254 16.10 1.94 -24.26
N VAL A 255 14.87 2.09 -23.76
CA VAL A 255 14.10 3.32 -23.85
C VAL A 255 14.21 4.15 -22.56
N GLU A 256 14.56 3.52 -21.44
CA GLU A 256 14.67 4.18 -20.14
C GLU A 256 15.67 5.36 -20.13
N LEU A 257 16.74 5.27 -20.89
CA LEU A 257 17.75 6.34 -21.02
C LEU A 257 17.14 7.64 -21.61
N LEU A 258 16.07 7.51 -22.39
CA LEU A 258 15.36 8.64 -22.99
C LEU A 258 14.14 9.05 -22.14
N LEU A 259 13.35 8.07 -21.68
CA LEU A 259 12.11 8.36 -20.95
C LEU A 259 12.34 8.86 -19.53
N ASN A 260 13.28 8.26 -18.80
CA ASN A 260 13.52 8.68 -17.40
C ASN A 260 13.85 10.17 -17.28
N PRO A 261 14.77 10.77 -18.07
CA PRO A 261 15.03 12.21 -18.05
C PRO A 261 13.81 13.06 -18.42
N ILE A 262 13.01 12.63 -19.41
CA ILE A 262 11.82 13.36 -19.84
C ILE A 262 10.77 13.38 -18.72
N ILE A 263 10.47 12.23 -18.13
CA ILE A 263 9.50 12.11 -17.02
C ILE A 263 10.00 12.90 -15.80
N ASN A 264 11.27 12.78 -15.46
CA ASN A 264 11.88 13.52 -14.36
C ASN A 264 11.73 15.03 -14.54
N SER A 265 12.10 15.54 -15.70
CA SER A 265 11.98 16.97 -16.01
C SER A 265 10.53 17.45 -15.94
N ALA A 266 9.59 16.72 -16.53
CA ALA A 266 8.18 17.08 -16.57
C ALA A 266 7.48 16.93 -15.20
N SER A 267 7.99 16.07 -14.32
CA SER A 267 7.45 15.83 -12.98
C SER A 267 8.18 16.59 -11.88
N GLY A 268 9.26 17.33 -12.22
CA GLY A 268 10.07 18.02 -11.22
C GLY A 268 10.80 17.06 -10.29
N LEU A 269 11.27 15.92 -10.83
CA LEU A 269 12.00 14.89 -10.09
C LEU A 269 13.49 14.87 -10.50
N PRO A 270 14.42 14.47 -9.61
CA PRO A 270 14.19 14.23 -8.18
C PRO A 270 13.75 15.51 -7.45
N ALA A 271 12.90 15.36 -6.44
CA ALA A 271 12.37 16.46 -5.67
C ALA A 271 12.96 16.46 -4.25
N ALA A 272 13.55 17.56 -3.84
CA ALA A 272 14.09 17.72 -2.50
C ALA A 272 12.98 17.71 -1.44
N ALA A 273 13.37 17.48 -0.19
CA ALA A 273 12.50 17.67 0.96
C ALA A 273 11.91 19.10 0.96
N GLY A 274 10.65 19.23 1.38
CA GLY A 274 9.92 20.49 1.33
C GLY A 274 9.30 20.84 -0.02
N ARG A 275 9.33 19.90 -0.99
CA ARG A 275 8.66 20.05 -2.31
C ARG A 275 7.58 19.01 -2.56
N ASN A 276 7.43 18.11 -1.65
CA ASN A 276 6.47 17.00 -1.75
C ASN A 276 5.48 17.09 -0.59
N THR A 277 4.28 16.53 -0.76
CA THR A 277 3.24 16.55 0.28
C THR A 277 2.43 15.27 0.20
N ALA A 278 2.12 14.69 1.35
CA ALA A 278 1.14 13.62 1.49
C ALA A 278 0.09 14.07 2.51
N ILE A 279 -1.18 13.99 2.12
CA ILE A 279 -2.33 14.23 2.99
C ILE A 279 -3.25 13.04 2.84
N LEU A 280 -3.38 12.23 3.89
CA LEU A 280 -4.16 11.01 3.90
C LEU A 280 -5.32 11.18 4.88
N LYS A 281 -6.55 11.03 4.42
CA LYS A 281 -7.75 11.08 5.25
C LYS A 281 -8.26 9.66 5.43
N ASN A 282 -8.20 9.17 6.67
CA ASN A 282 -8.35 7.77 7.00
C ASN A 282 -9.56 7.50 7.89
N THR A 283 -10.05 6.26 7.81
CA THR A 283 -10.76 5.58 8.87
C THR A 283 -9.88 4.44 9.35
N ILE A 284 -9.55 4.41 10.64
CA ILE A 284 -8.66 3.40 11.23
C ILE A 284 -9.47 2.52 12.17
N TYR A 285 -9.32 1.21 12.04
CA TYR A 285 -9.87 0.21 12.95
C TYR A 285 -8.73 -0.48 13.67
N GLN A 286 -8.85 -0.61 14.98
CA GLN A 286 -7.88 -1.30 15.85
C GLN A 286 -8.60 -2.23 16.81
N ALA A 287 -8.07 -3.43 17.00
CA ALA A 287 -8.53 -4.39 18.00
C ALA A 287 -7.33 -5.17 18.55
N SER A 288 -7.42 -5.69 19.77
CA SER A 288 -6.40 -6.64 20.21
C SER A 288 -6.46 -7.91 19.37
N ALA A 289 -5.31 -8.49 19.04
CA ALA A 289 -5.24 -9.77 18.32
C ALA A 289 -6.02 -10.87 19.06
N PHE A 290 -6.01 -10.83 20.40
CA PHE A 290 -6.80 -11.70 21.24
C PHE A 290 -8.32 -11.56 20.98
N ALA A 291 -8.85 -10.34 20.92
CA ALA A 291 -10.28 -10.11 20.68
C ALA A 291 -10.71 -10.59 19.29
N VAL A 292 -9.86 -10.37 18.26
CA VAL A 292 -10.09 -10.87 16.89
C VAL A 292 -10.11 -12.40 16.88
N ASN A 293 -9.13 -13.05 17.53
CA ASN A 293 -9.08 -14.50 17.64
C ASN A 293 -10.31 -15.07 18.37
N LYS A 294 -10.74 -14.44 19.45
CA LYS A 294 -11.95 -14.85 20.18
C LYS A 294 -13.22 -14.72 19.35
N ASN A 295 -13.36 -13.68 18.54
CA ASN A 295 -14.49 -13.58 17.61
C ASN A 295 -14.44 -14.71 16.56
N ASN A 296 -13.28 -15.04 16.05
CA ASN A 296 -13.07 -16.13 15.13
C ASN A 296 -13.44 -17.51 15.75
N GLU A 297 -12.99 -17.79 16.98
CA GLU A 297 -13.29 -19.04 17.69
C GLU A 297 -14.78 -19.20 18.01
N ALA A 298 -15.49 -18.09 18.27
CA ALA A 298 -16.91 -18.09 18.59
C ALA A 298 -17.82 -18.36 17.38
N ASN A 299 -17.27 -18.34 16.15
CA ASN A 299 -18.01 -18.50 14.90
C ASN A 299 -17.32 -19.56 14.00
N PRO A 300 -17.30 -20.84 14.43
CA PRO A 300 -16.64 -21.93 13.71
C PRO A 300 -17.32 -22.31 12.38
#